data_928007795f5c6741b53c5ed0f4423db2
#
_entry.id   928007795f5c6741b53c5ed0f4423db2
#
_cell.length_a   1.000
_cell.length_b   1.000
_cell.length_c   1.000
_cell.angle_alpha   90.00
_cell.angle_beta   90.00
_cell.angle_gamma   90.00
#
_symmetry.space_group_name_H-M   'P 1'
#
loop_
_entity.id
_entity.type
_entity.pdbx_description
1 polymer ?
#
loop_
_entity_poly.entity_id
_entity_poly.type
_entity_poly.pdbx_seq_one_letter_code
_entity_poly.pdbx_strand_id
1 'polypeptide(L)'
;MRGVECVLFGLISAENRKTACSSEIIDQYLAGITEESASALENLYHCASASIYSFALSILKNSHDAEDVLHDCFVLIWSAAGSYRSSGKPMAWILTITKNLCLKKLRERGKSSPLDQLEQDMLSLNNPGMTQEDRMIVSQCLTQLSTEESQIVVLHAVSGFKHREIADLLALPLPTVLSKYNRAIKKLRKIYEGEE
;
A
#
# COMPACT_ATOMS: atom_id res chain seq x y z
N MET A 1 -17.88 -14.22 -10.99
CA MET A 1 -16.83 -13.23 -10.81
C MET A 1 -16.88 -12.53 -9.44
N ARG A 2 -17.39 -13.17 -8.37
CA ARG A 2 -17.66 -12.48 -7.07
C ARG A 2 -16.97 -13.09 -5.85
N GLY A 3 -16.22 -14.19 -5.98
CA GLY A 3 -15.68 -14.89 -4.79
C GLY A 3 -14.39 -14.27 -4.24
N VAL A 4 -13.37 -14.11 -5.05
CA VAL A 4 -12.01 -13.69 -4.60
C VAL A 4 -11.87 -12.19 -4.47
N GLU A 5 -12.54 -11.43 -5.35
CA GLU A 5 -12.74 -9.99 -5.10
C GLU A 5 -13.46 -9.79 -3.76
N CYS A 6 -14.43 -10.65 -3.41
CA CYS A 6 -15.14 -10.56 -2.13
C CYS A 6 -14.27 -10.94 -0.92
N VAL A 7 -13.20 -11.70 -1.07
CA VAL A 7 -12.31 -12.11 0.02
C VAL A 7 -11.16 -11.13 0.20
N LEU A 8 -10.46 -10.71 -0.87
CA LEU A 8 -9.57 -9.53 -0.79
C LEU A 8 -10.36 -8.25 -0.48
N PHE A 9 -11.60 -8.12 -0.99
CA PHE A 9 -12.51 -7.03 -0.71
C PHE A 9 -13.33 -7.22 0.57
N GLY A 10 -13.52 -8.41 1.07
CA GLY A 10 -14.20 -8.68 2.33
C GLY A 10 -13.23 -8.70 3.51
N LEU A 11 -11.96 -9.02 3.27
CA LEU A 11 -10.88 -9.02 4.25
C LEU A 11 -10.26 -7.64 4.43
N ILE A 12 -10.23 -6.84 3.39
CA ILE A 12 -10.07 -5.39 3.49
C ILE A 12 -11.47 -4.85 3.79
N SER A 13 -11.88 -5.08 5.01
CA SER A 13 -13.18 -4.85 5.62
C SER A 13 -14.08 -3.85 4.88
N ALA A 14 -15.39 -4.13 4.84
CA ALA A 14 -16.42 -3.17 4.43
C ALA A 14 -16.31 -1.82 5.18
N GLU A 15 -15.65 -1.80 6.33
CA GLU A 15 -15.26 -0.61 7.08
C GLU A 15 -14.15 0.19 6.40
N ASN A 16 -13.15 -0.45 5.79
CA ASN A 16 -12.06 0.25 5.09
C ASN A 16 -12.50 0.88 3.76
N ARG A 17 -13.61 0.41 3.15
CA ARG A 17 -14.24 1.11 2.01
C ARG A 17 -14.93 2.40 2.41
N LYS A 18 -15.39 2.53 3.65
CA LYS A 18 -15.97 3.77 4.17
C LYS A 18 -14.91 4.82 4.48
N THR A 19 -13.65 4.42 4.63
CA THR A 19 -12.51 5.30 4.91
C THR A 19 -11.63 5.59 3.67
N ALA A 20 -12.00 5.14 2.48
CA ALA A 20 -11.35 5.63 1.25
C ALA A 20 -11.63 7.12 1.11
N CYS A 21 -10.73 7.93 1.65
CA CYS A 21 -10.85 9.39 1.59
C CYS A 21 -10.83 9.84 0.13
N SER A 22 -11.73 10.73 -0.23
CA SER A 22 -11.68 11.33 -1.56
C SER A 22 -10.39 12.14 -1.75
N SER A 23 -10.00 12.36 -2.99
CA SER A 23 -8.82 13.18 -3.29
C SER A 23 -8.90 14.56 -2.64
N GLU A 24 -10.09 15.14 -2.60
CA GLU A 24 -10.36 16.47 -2.01
C GLU A 24 -10.10 16.48 -0.50
N ILE A 25 -10.49 15.41 0.20
CA ILE A 25 -10.26 15.26 1.65
C ILE A 25 -8.77 15.12 1.94
N ILE A 26 -8.04 14.32 1.15
CA ILE A 26 -6.59 14.17 1.31
C ILE A 26 -5.88 15.50 1.02
N ASP A 27 -6.30 16.24 -0.01
CA ASP A 27 -5.78 17.59 -0.31
C ASP A 27 -5.99 18.55 0.86
N GLN A 28 -7.17 18.51 1.52
CA GLN A 28 -7.45 19.31 2.71
C GLN A 28 -6.55 18.94 3.88
N TYR A 29 -6.29 17.65 4.13
CA TYR A 29 -5.36 17.23 5.18
C TYR A 29 -3.92 17.65 4.88
N LEU A 30 -3.47 17.56 3.63
CA LEU A 30 -2.14 18.03 3.24
C LEU A 30 -2.01 19.55 3.42
N ALA A 31 -3.05 20.31 3.11
CA ALA A 31 -3.08 21.76 3.37
C ALA A 31 -3.01 22.05 4.88
N GLY A 32 -3.80 21.33 5.70
CA GLY A 32 -3.78 21.50 7.16
C GLY A 32 -2.42 21.13 7.79
N ILE A 33 -1.70 20.14 7.25
CA ILE A 33 -0.34 19.81 7.68
C ILE A 33 0.62 20.98 7.41
N THR A 34 0.44 21.70 6.30
CA THR A 34 1.24 22.89 5.99
C THR A 34 1.03 24.02 7.03
N GLU A 35 -0.14 24.02 7.69
CA GLU A 35 -0.49 24.92 8.80
C GLU A 35 -0.09 24.35 10.17
N GLU A 36 0.76 23.31 10.21
CA GLU A 36 1.24 22.61 11.42
C GLU A 36 0.13 21.97 12.27
N SER A 37 -0.99 21.59 11.65
CA SER A 37 -2.11 20.92 12.32
C SER A 37 -1.80 19.45 12.58
N ALA A 38 -1.58 19.07 13.84
CA ALA A 38 -1.39 17.67 14.24
C ALA A 38 -2.64 16.80 13.94
N SER A 39 -3.84 17.35 14.07
CA SER A 39 -5.08 16.65 13.76
C SER A 39 -5.23 16.35 12.27
N ALA A 40 -4.69 17.20 11.39
CA ALA A 40 -4.67 16.95 9.95
C ALA A 40 -3.78 15.75 9.60
N LEU A 41 -2.62 15.64 10.28
CA LEU A 41 -1.71 14.50 10.12
C LEU A 41 -2.35 13.20 10.63
N GLU A 42 -3.00 13.24 11.80
CA GLU A 42 -3.71 12.09 12.37
C GLU A 42 -4.83 11.59 11.44
N ASN A 43 -5.64 12.50 10.93
CA ASN A 43 -6.70 12.17 9.98
C ASN A 43 -6.13 11.60 8.68
N LEU A 44 -5.02 12.15 8.16
CA LEU A 44 -4.34 11.61 7.00
C LEU A 44 -3.79 10.20 7.29
N TYR A 45 -3.26 9.97 8.51
CA TYR A 45 -2.78 8.65 8.92
C TYR A 45 -3.90 7.62 8.86
N HIS A 46 -5.06 7.91 9.43
CA HIS A 46 -6.23 7.02 9.36
C HIS A 46 -6.69 6.74 7.92
N CYS A 47 -6.58 7.73 7.04
CA CYS A 47 -6.96 7.62 5.63
C CYS A 47 -6.00 6.79 4.79
N ALA A 48 -4.68 6.99 4.96
CA ALA A 48 -3.68 6.57 4.00
C ALA A 48 -2.83 5.39 4.47
N SER A 49 -2.77 5.11 5.79
CA SER A 49 -1.85 4.12 6.36
C SER A 49 -2.00 2.72 5.77
N ALA A 50 -3.23 2.25 5.56
CA ALA A 50 -3.49 0.93 4.96
C ALA A 50 -2.95 0.83 3.53
N SER A 51 -3.13 1.89 2.72
CA SER A 51 -2.63 1.95 1.35
C SER A 51 -1.10 2.01 1.31
N ILE A 52 -0.48 2.83 2.17
CA ILE A 52 0.99 2.97 2.27
C ILE A 52 1.60 1.64 2.69
N TYR A 53 1.12 1.05 3.80
CA TYR A 53 1.62 -0.21 4.34
C TYR A 53 1.52 -1.36 3.31
N SER A 54 0.32 -1.57 2.75
CA SER A 54 0.10 -2.66 1.80
C SER A 54 0.93 -2.48 0.53
N PHE A 55 1.11 -1.24 0.06
CA PHE A 55 1.97 -0.96 -1.09
C PHE A 55 3.45 -1.19 -0.78
N ALA A 56 3.93 -0.76 0.38
CA ALA A 56 5.29 -1.05 0.84
C ALA A 56 5.52 -2.56 0.98
N LEU A 57 4.58 -3.29 1.60
CA LEU A 57 4.65 -4.74 1.74
C LEU A 57 4.67 -5.46 0.38
N SER A 58 3.93 -4.96 -0.62
CA SER A 58 3.95 -5.53 -1.98
C SER A 58 5.33 -5.45 -2.66
N ILE A 59 6.14 -4.45 -2.27
CA ILE A 59 7.50 -4.23 -2.80
C ILE A 59 8.54 -4.98 -1.97
N LEU A 60 8.49 -4.80 -0.65
CA LEU A 60 9.55 -5.26 0.27
C LEU A 60 9.41 -6.72 0.68
N LYS A 61 8.17 -7.26 0.63
CA LYS A 61 7.83 -8.62 1.07
C LYS A 61 8.26 -8.93 2.52
N ASN A 62 8.35 -7.90 3.34
CA ASN A 62 8.71 -7.97 4.75
C ASN A 62 7.85 -6.98 5.54
N SER A 63 7.17 -7.46 6.58
CA SER A 63 6.22 -6.67 7.36
C SER A 63 6.90 -5.56 8.16
N HIS A 64 8.02 -5.89 8.80
CA HIS A 64 8.79 -4.93 9.60
C HIS A 64 9.28 -3.75 8.75
N ASP A 65 9.89 -4.04 7.59
CA ASP A 65 10.33 -2.97 6.69
C ASP A 65 9.17 -2.17 6.10
N ALA A 66 8.00 -2.80 5.91
CA ALA A 66 6.81 -2.07 5.46
C ALA A 66 6.29 -1.12 6.54
N GLU A 67 6.39 -1.49 7.83
CA GLU A 67 6.07 -0.64 8.97
C GLU A 67 7.06 0.54 9.09
N ASP A 68 8.35 0.28 8.97
CA ASP A 68 9.37 1.34 8.97
C ASP A 68 9.11 2.35 7.84
N VAL A 69 8.83 1.85 6.63
CA VAL A 69 8.52 2.72 5.48
C VAL A 69 7.23 3.49 5.71
N LEU A 70 6.23 2.91 6.36
CA LEU A 70 5.00 3.61 6.73
C LEU A 70 5.32 4.82 7.63
N HIS A 71 6.12 4.63 8.69
CA HIS A 71 6.53 5.70 9.59
C HIS A 71 7.36 6.76 8.88
N ASP A 72 8.39 6.37 8.14
CA ASP A 72 9.23 7.28 7.38
C ASP A 72 8.43 8.09 6.35
N CYS A 73 7.41 7.48 5.75
CA CYS A 73 6.54 8.14 4.79
C CYS A 73 5.79 9.31 5.45
N PHE A 74 5.22 9.13 6.65
CA PHE A 74 4.53 10.21 7.36
C PHE A 74 5.48 11.31 7.83
N VAL A 75 6.71 10.96 8.24
CA VAL A 75 7.75 11.95 8.55
C VAL A 75 8.09 12.81 7.32
N LEU A 76 8.22 12.17 6.15
CA LEU A 76 8.47 12.90 4.90
C LEU A 76 7.26 13.71 4.44
N ILE A 77 6.02 13.20 4.59
CA ILE A 77 4.81 13.95 4.28
C ILE A 77 4.76 15.23 5.12
N TRP A 78 5.02 15.13 6.43
CA TRP A 78 5.05 16.29 7.33
C TRP A 78 6.03 17.35 6.85
N SER A 79 7.22 16.96 6.48
CA SER A 79 8.26 17.90 6.01
C SER A 79 8.05 18.42 4.60
N ALA A 80 7.40 17.65 3.74
CA ALA A 80 7.25 17.94 2.30
C ALA A 80 5.87 18.51 1.92
N ALA A 81 4.90 18.54 2.83
CA ALA A 81 3.54 19.02 2.55
C ALA A 81 3.52 20.43 1.94
N GLY A 82 4.36 21.33 2.40
CA GLY A 82 4.49 22.67 1.84
C GLY A 82 4.98 22.74 0.39
N SER A 83 5.61 21.69 -0.12
CA SER A 83 6.04 21.57 -1.52
C SER A 83 5.01 20.88 -2.40
N TYR A 84 4.00 20.22 -1.81
CA TYR A 84 2.93 19.57 -2.55
C TYR A 84 2.12 20.60 -3.34
N ARG A 85 1.82 20.27 -4.60
CA ARG A 85 0.92 21.06 -5.44
C ARG A 85 -0.25 20.17 -5.81
N SER A 86 -1.46 20.58 -5.43
CA SER A 86 -2.67 19.81 -5.75
C SER A 86 -2.80 19.63 -7.26
N SER A 87 -2.73 18.38 -7.68
CA SER A 87 -2.92 17.95 -9.07
C SER A 87 -4.16 17.05 -9.19
N GLY A 88 -5.01 16.98 -8.15
CA GLY A 88 -6.15 16.10 -8.05
C GLY A 88 -5.80 14.61 -7.83
N LYS A 89 -4.52 14.29 -7.57
CA LYS A 89 -4.04 12.93 -7.32
C LYS A 89 -3.13 12.87 -6.08
N PRO A 90 -3.60 13.31 -4.90
CA PRO A 90 -2.75 13.38 -3.70
C PRO A 90 -2.24 12.00 -3.26
N MET A 91 -3.06 10.95 -3.36
CA MET A 91 -2.63 9.59 -3.03
C MET A 91 -1.52 9.09 -3.95
N ALA A 92 -1.50 9.46 -5.23
CA ALA A 92 -0.41 9.09 -6.14
C ALA A 92 0.91 9.75 -5.73
N TRP A 93 0.87 11.00 -5.23
CA TRP A 93 2.04 11.68 -4.68
C TRP A 93 2.56 10.96 -3.43
N ILE A 94 1.69 10.61 -2.49
CA ILE A 94 2.04 9.84 -1.28
C ILE A 94 2.66 8.48 -1.65
N LEU A 95 2.06 7.73 -2.58
CA LEU A 95 2.58 6.44 -2.99
C LEU A 95 3.90 6.54 -3.79
N THR A 96 4.17 7.69 -4.42
CA THR A 96 5.48 7.96 -5.01
C THR A 96 6.56 8.11 -3.93
N ILE A 97 6.26 8.81 -2.83
CA ILE A 97 7.15 8.89 -1.66
C ILE A 97 7.41 7.48 -1.11
N THR A 98 6.34 6.71 -0.88
CA THR A 98 6.41 5.32 -0.39
C THR A 98 7.30 4.46 -1.28
N LYS A 99 7.10 4.51 -2.61
CA LYS A 99 7.92 3.77 -3.59
C LYS A 99 9.41 4.12 -3.47
N ASN A 100 9.72 5.40 -3.36
CA ASN A 100 11.11 5.87 -3.25
C ASN A 100 11.78 5.38 -1.96
N LEU A 101 11.06 5.38 -0.83
CA LEU A 101 11.53 4.81 0.43
C LEU A 101 11.79 3.30 0.31
N CYS A 102 10.85 2.55 -0.28
CA CYS A 102 11.04 1.12 -0.53
C CYS A 102 12.28 0.84 -1.38
N LEU A 103 12.48 1.59 -2.47
CA LEU A 103 13.64 1.43 -3.34
C LEU A 103 14.95 1.79 -2.64
N LYS A 104 14.95 2.79 -1.75
CA LYS A 104 16.08 3.12 -0.89
C LYS A 104 16.41 1.94 0.03
N LYS A 105 15.42 1.40 0.73
CA LYS A 105 15.59 0.27 1.66
C LYS A 105 16.11 -0.99 0.96
N LEU A 106 15.60 -1.31 -0.24
CA LEU A 106 16.11 -2.43 -1.05
C LEU A 106 17.57 -2.24 -1.46
N ARG A 107 18.00 -1.01 -1.80
CA ARG A 107 19.41 -0.74 -2.12
C ARG A 107 20.33 -0.86 -0.90
N GLU A 108 19.87 -0.46 0.27
CA GLU A 108 20.59 -0.60 1.54
C GLU A 108 20.75 -2.08 1.90
N ARG A 109 19.69 -2.89 1.77
CA ARG A 109 19.76 -4.35 1.94
C ARG A 109 20.74 -5.03 1.00
N GLY A 110 20.79 -4.62 -0.28
CA GLY A 110 21.74 -5.17 -1.24
C GLY A 110 23.20 -4.90 -0.92
N LYS A 111 23.47 -3.99 0.03
CA LYS A 111 24.81 -3.67 0.54
C LYS A 111 25.13 -4.39 1.85
N SER A 112 24.13 -4.92 2.56
CA SER A 112 24.29 -5.61 3.85
C SER A 112 24.34 -7.13 3.62
N SER A 113 25.17 -7.83 4.40
CA SER A 113 25.36 -9.28 4.29
C SER A 113 24.11 -10.09 4.64
N PRO A 114 23.92 -11.32 4.11
CA PRO A 114 22.68 -12.12 4.25
C PRO A 114 22.35 -12.64 5.64
N LEU A 115 23.15 -12.33 6.67
CA LEU A 115 23.04 -12.98 8.00
C LEU A 115 21.91 -12.45 8.89
N ASP A 116 21.29 -11.32 8.56
CA ASP A 116 20.29 -10.68 9.44
C ASP A 116 18.82 -10.95 9.07
N GLN A 117 18.55 -11.93 8.21
CA GLN A 117 17.20 -12.11 7.61
C GLN A 117 16.32 -13.14 8.33
N LEU A 118 16.71 -13.72 9.46
CA LEU A 118 16.00 -14.89 10.02
C LEU A 118 15.25 -14.69 11.33
N GLU A 119 15.22 -13.51 11.93
CA GLU A 119 14.44 -13.33 13.15
C GLU A 119 13.77 -11.94 13.18
N GLN A 120 12.44 -11.92 13.11
CA GLN A 120 11.52 -11.09 13.90
C GLN A 120 10.20 -10.82 13.19
N ASP A 121 9.33 -11.82 13.22
CA ASP A 121 7.92 -11.68 12.80
C ASP A 121 6.97 -11.33 13.96
N MET A 122 7.44 -10.76 15.08
CA MET A 122 6.58 -10.54 16.23
C MET A 122 6.84 -9.22 16.96
N LEU A 123 6.42 -8.11 16.38
CA LEU A 123 6.03 -6.93 17.18
C LEU A 123 5.21 -5.99 16.29
N SER A 124 3.91 -6.26 16.24
CA SER A 124 2.94 -5.45 15.50
C SER A 124 2.57 -4.22 16.32
N LEU A 125 3.04 -3.05 15.93
CA LEU A 125 2.46 -1.80 16.38
C LEU A 125 1.04 -1.69 15.80
N ASN A 126 0.06 -1.38 16.66
CA ASN A 126 -1.34 -1.23 16.26
C ASN A 126 -1.47 -0.09 15.23
N ASN A 127 -1.62 -0.47 13.96
CA ASN A 127 -1.98 0.47 12.91
C ASN A 127 -3.51 0.58 12.86
N PRO A 128 -4.12 1.72 13.20
CA PRO A 128 -5.57 1.87 13.29
C PRO A 128 -6.30 1.71 11.94
N GLY A 129 -5.55 1.66 10.82
CA GLY A 129 -6.12 1.47 9.49
C GLY A 129 -6.27 0.00 9.04
N MET A 130 -5.76 -0.98 9.83
CA MET A 130 -5.77 -2.38 9.41
C MET A 130 -5.62 -3.31 10.62
N THR A 131 -6.47 -4.34 10.75
CA THR A 131 -6.34 -5.32 11.83
C THR A 131 -5.12 -6.22 11.64
N GLN A 132 -4.66 -6.88 12.70
CA GLN A 132 -3.56 -7.83 12.61
C GLN A 132 -3.92 -9.02 11.71
N GLU A 133 -5.17 -9.47 11.75
CA GLU A 133 -5.69 -10.53 10.90
C GLU A 133 -5.65 -10.12 9.42
N ASP A 134 -6.12 -8.90 9.10
CA ASP A 134 -6.08 -8.37 7.73
C ASP A 134 -4.64 -8.29 7.19
N ARG A 135 -3.68 -7.90 8.04
CA ARG A 135 -2.25 -7.84 7.67
C ARG A 135 -1.69 -9.22 7.35
N MET A 136 -2.00 -10.22 8.18
CA MET A 136 -1.56 -11.60 7.95
C MET A 136 -2.11 -12.14 6.62
N ILE A 137 -3.38 -11.90 6.34
CA ILE A 137 -4.04 -12.37 5.12
C ILE A 137 -3.46 -11.65 3.89
N VAL A 138 -3.30 -10.34 3.95
CA VAL A 138 -2.65 -9.58 2.88
C VAL A 138 -1.23 -10.09 2.64
N SER A 139 -0.46 -10.32 3.71
CA SER A 139 0.90 -10.85 3.62
C SER A 139 0.91 -12.22 2.92
N GLN A 140 0.07 -13.16 3.35
CA GLN A 140 -0.05 -14.49 2.75
C GLN A 140 -0.46 -14.42 1.26
N CYS A 141 -1.44 -13.60 0.92
CA CYS A 141 -1.85 -13.41 -0.46
C CYS A 141 -0.71 -12.84 -1.33
N LEU A 142 0.05 -11.88 -0.79
CA LEU A 142 1.12 -11.22 -1.52
C LEU A 142 2.37 -12.09 -1.72
N THR A 143 2.60 -13.11 -0.88
CA THR A 143 3.74 -14.05 -1.06
C THR A 143 3.60 -14.90 -2.32
N GLN A 144 2.39 -15.18 -2.76
CA GLN A 144 2.10 -16.02 -3.94
C GLN A 144 2.16 -15.26 -5.26
N LEU A 145 2.28 -13.94 -5.19
CA LEU A 145 2.28 -13.05 -6.34
C LEU A 145 3.68 -12.51 -6.62
N SER A 146 4.02 -12.31 -7.90
CA SER A 146 5.21 -11.53 -8.24
C SER A 146 5.08 -10.09 -7.71
N THR A 147 6.19 -9.38 -7.56
CA THR A 147 6.19 -8.01 -7.06
C THR A 147 5.25 -7.11 -7.86
N GLU A 148 5.28 -7.18 -9.20
CA GLU A 148 4.41 -6.36 -10.04
C GLU A 148 2.93 -6.77 -9.93
N GLU A 149 2.62 -8.07 -9.86
CA GLU A 149 1.27 -8.56 -9.63
C GLU A 149 0.73 -8.08 -8.28
N SER A 150 1.56 -8.14 -7.21
CA SER A 150 1.24 -7.67 -5.88
C SER A 150 0.94 -6.16 -5.87
N GLN A 151 1.80 -5.36 -6.49
CA GLN A 151 1.62 -3.91 -6.59
C GLN A 151 0.30 -3.55 -7.29
N ILE A 152 0.02 -4.18 -8.43
CA ILE A 152 -1.21 -3.92 -9.20
C ILE A 152 -2.46 -4.27 -8.39
N VAL A 153 -2.47 -5.44 -7.73
CA VAL A 153 -3.61 -5.88 -6.90
C VAL A 153 -3.83 -4.93 -5.72
N VAL A 154 -2.77 -4.56 -4.99
CA VAL A 154 -2.87 -3.64 -3.84
C VAL A 154 -3.34 -2.26 -4.27
N LEU A 155 -2.78 -1.69 -5.33
CA LEU A 155 -3.18 -0.37 -5.82
C LEU A 155 -4.65 -0.36 -6.25
N HIS A 156 -5.14 -1.44 -6.85
CA HIS A 156 -6.54 -1.54 -7.26
C HIS A 156 -7.47 -1.82 -6.08
N ALA A 157 -7.18 -2.86 -5.30
CA ALA A 157 -8.07 -3.37 -4.27
C ALA A 157 -8.06 -2.54 -2.97
N VAL A 158 -6.88 -2.05 -2.54
CA VAL A 158 -6.71 -1.31 -1.28
C VAL A 158 -6.80 0.19 -1.50
N SER A 159 -6.07 0.69 -2.50
CA SER A 159 -5.96 2.14 -2.73
C SER A 159 -7.02 2.68 -3.70
N GLY A 160 -7.83 1.82 -4.33
CA GLY A 160 -8.94 2.20 -5.19
C GLY A 160 -8.56 2.77 -6.57
N PHE A 161 -7.29 2.63 -6.99
CA PHE A 161 -6.82 3.14 -8.27
C PHE A 161 -7.44 2.40 -9.45
N LYS A 162 -7.78 3.14 -10.50
CA LYS A 162 -8.16 2.56 -11.79
C LYS A 162 -6.92 2.00 -12.50
N HIS A 163 -7.09 0.95 -13.29
CA HIS A 163 -5.97 0.31 -14.01
C HIS A 163 -5.13 1.28 -14.87
N ARG A 164 -5.74 2.33 -15.41
CA ARG A 164 -5.01 3.39 -16.14
C ARG A 164 -4.11 4.20 -15.23
N GLU A 165 -4.59 4.56 -14.03
CA GLU A 165 -3.79 5.28 -13.03
C GLU A 165 -2.64 4.43 -12.49
N ILE A 166 -2.88 3.11 -12.35
CA ILE A 166 -1.84 2.13 -11.98
C ILE A 166 -0.78 2.04 -13.08
N ALA A 167 -1.19 2.04 -14.33
CA ALA A 167 -0.29 2.04 -15.49
C ALA A 167 0.64 3.26 -15.47
N ASP A 168 0.08 4.45 -15.21
CA ASP A 168 0.85 5.69 -15.06
C ASP A 168 1.81 5.63 -13.87
N LEU A 169 1.34 5.20 -12.68
CA LEU A 169 2.12 5.16 -11.44
C LEU A 169 3.29 4.16 -11.51
N LEU A 170 3.06 2.99 -12.13
CA LEU A 170 4.08 1.94 -12.26
C LEU A 170 4.92 2.07 -13.52
N ALA A 171 4.61 3.03 -14.40
CA ALA A 171 5.21 3.20 -15.72
C ALA A 171 5.13 1.92 -16.58
N LEU A 172 3.96 1.28 -16.58
CA LEU A 172 3.67 0.06 -17.35
C LEU A 172 2.60 0.33 -18.40
N PRO A 173 2.62 -0.36 -19.56
CA PRO A 173 1.52 -0.30 -20.52
C PRO A 173 0.21 -0.81 -19.90
N LEU A 174 -0.92 -0.15 -20.17
CA LEU A 174 -2.23 -0.55 -19.67
C LEU A 174 -2.58 -2.03 -19.97
N PRO A 175 -2.34 -2.57 -21.19
CA PRO A 175 -2.57 -3.99 -21.47
C PRO A 175 -1.78 -4.92 -20.55
N THR A 176 -0.55 -4.53 -20.17
CA THR A 176 0.30 -5.27 -19.23
C THR A 176 -0.31 -5.29 -17.83
N VAL A 177 -0.79 -4.13 -17.36
CA VAL A 177 -1.48 -4.03 -16.06
C VAL A 177 -2.70 -4.94 -16.02
N LEU A 178 -3.56 -4.87 -17.04
CA LEU A 178 -4.77 -5.71 -17.14
C LEU A 178 -4.44 -7.22 -17.18
N SER A 179 -3.42 -7.60 -17.96
CA SER A 179 -2.98 -8.99 -18.06
C SER A 179 -2.44 -9.52 -16.73
N LYS A 180 -1.59 -8.72 -16.04
CA LYS A 180 -1.02 -9.08 -14.73
C LYS A 180 -2.09 -9.13 -13.65
N TYR A 181 -3.02 -8.18 -13.62
CA TYR A 181 -4.17 -8.17 -12.71
C TYR A 181 -4.99 -9.45 -12.84
N ASN A 182 -5.43 -9.78 -14.06
CA ASN A 182 -6.23 -10.99 -14.33
C ASN A 182 -5.49 -12.27 -13.91
N ARG A 183 -4.17 -12.34 -14.13
CA ARG A 183 -3.34 -13.47 -13.72
C ARG A 183 -3.25 -13.57 -12.20
N ALA A 184 -3.02 -12.45 -11.53
CA ALA A 184 -2.97 -12.38 -10.07
C ALA A 184 -4.29 -12.84 -9.43
N ILE A 185 -5.44 -12.34 -9.93
CA ILE A 185 -6.75 -12.74 -9.43
C ILE A 185 -7.01 -14.24 -9.63
N LYS A 186 -6.58 -14.83 -10.78
CA LYS A 186 -6.68 -16.27 -10.98
C LYS A 186 -5.85 -17.08 -9.99
N LYS A 187 -4.61 -16.64 -9.67
CA LYS A 187 -3.76 -17.28 -8.67
C LYS A 187 -4.39 -17.21 -7.27
N LEU A 188 -4.86 -16.04 -6.87
CA LEU A 188 -5.49 -15.85 -5.57
C LEU A 188 -6.77 -16.67 -5.41
N ARG A 189 -7.55 -16.83 -6.49
CA ARG A 189 -8.74 -17.66 -6.50
C ARG A 189 -8.42 -19.14 -6.23
N LYS A 190 -7.41 -19.69 -6.89
CA LYS A 190 -6.98 -21.08 -6.66
C LYS A 190 -6.60 -21.34 -5.22
N ILE A 191 -5.85 -20.40 -4.60
CA ILE A 191 -5.43 -20.51 -3.20
C ILE A 191 -6.65 -20.52 -2.27
N TYR A 192 -7.65 -19.68 -2.55
CA TYR A 192 -8.84 -19.56 -1.71
C TYR A 192 -9.82 -20.73 -1.88
N GLU A 193 -10.00 -21.21 -3.09
CA GLU A 193 -10.89 -22.33 -3.42
C GLU A 193 -10.27 -23.70 -3.07
N GLY A 194 -9.00 -23.73 -2.63
CA GLY A 194 -8.29 -24.94 -2.22
C GLY A 194 -8.02 -25.90 -3.40
N GLU A 195 -8.05 -25.39 -4.62
CA GLU A 195 -7.67 -26.14 -5.82
C GLU A 195 -6.16 -26.09 -5.98
N GLU A 196 -5.48 -27.20 -5.66
CA GLU A 196 -4.10 -27.46 -6.05
C GLU A 196 -3.96 -27.69 -7.57
#